data_c356583daa9721614b7a2e0f86b8e034
#
_entry.id   c356583daa9721614b7a2e0f86b8e034
#
_cell.length_a   1.000
_cell.length_b   1.000
_cell.length_c   1.000
_cell.angle_alpha   90.00
_cell.angle_beta   90.00
_cell.angle_gamma   90.00
#
_symmetry.space_group_name_H-M   'P 1'
#
loop_
_entity.id
_entity.type
_entity.pdbx_description
1 polymer ?
#
loop_
_entity_poly.entity_id
_entity_poly.type
_entity_poly.pdbx_seq_one_letter_code
_entity_poly.pdbx_strand_id
1 'polypeptide(L)'
;MKIRLASGRDKPVRFGHPWIFSGAIAALPDRAGIADVFSSGGELLGQGFYTPHARLAVRMLTHMGEPPFTPKTIEARIARAIDRRHGLIDEHNDSVRLVFAESDFLPGLVVDKLASTLSAQFNSAFAEAYREPITAALQNLINPERIIDTSDNEARNREGLPAIRRMNNREECLIQSGGIRFAAAIGSGQKTGFYLDQRENRAIVAGFTNGKRVLDAFCYSGGFSLAC
;
A
#
# COMPACT_ATOMS: atom_id res chain seq x y z
N MET A 1 -3.77 18.09 16.20
CA MET A 1 -2.73 18.32 17.25
C MET A 1 -1.51 18.98 16.63
N LYS A 2 -0.52 19.41 17.45
CA LYS A 2 0.71 20.01 16.93
C LYS A 2 1.92 19.15 17.30
N ILE A 3 2.80 18.90 16.35
CA ILE A 3 4.08 18.21 16.53
C ILE A 3 5.19 19.16 16.10
N ARG A 4 6.21 19.32 16.94
CA ARG A 4 7.39 20.11 16.63
C ARG A 4 8.59 19.20 16.49
N LEU A 5 9.34 19.36 15.41
CA LEU A 5 10.57 18.62 15.18
C LEU A 5 11.72 19.20 16.01
N ALA A 6 12.63 18.34 16.45
CA ALA A 6 13.89 18.75 17.06
C ALA A 6 14.75 19.54 16.07
N SER A 7 15.68 20.34 16.60
CA SER A 7 16.58 21.16 15.77
C SER A 7 17.36 20.31 14.75
N GLY A 8 17.38 20.75 13.50
CA GLY A 8 18.06 20.09 12.40
C GLY A 8 17.40 18.80 11.88
N ARG A 9 16.20 18.45 12.35
CA ARG A 9 15.46 17.23 11.94
C ARG A 9 14.39 17.48 10.87
N ASP A 10 14.21 18.71 10.42
CA ASP A 10 13.19 19.10 9.44
C ASP A 10 13.62 18.91 7.97
N LYS A 11 14.92 18.82 7.71
CA LYS A 11 15.46 18.71 6.34
C LYS A 11 14.84 17.58 5.50
N PRO A 12 14.71 16.33 5.96
CA PRO A 12 14.06 15.28 5.16
C PRO A 12 12.62 15.61 4.79
N VAL A 13 11.83 16.15 5.73
CA VAL A 13 10.43 16.53 5.50
C VAL A 13 10.32 17.64 4.45
N ARG A 14 11.20 18.64 4.49
CA ARG A 14 11.26 19.72 3.50
C ARG A 14 11.56 19.20 2.08
N PHE A 15 12.29 18.10 1.97
CA PHE A 15 12.56 17.42 0.69
C PHE A 15 11.52 16.36 0.33
N GLY A 16 10.34 16.36 0.99
CA GLY A 16 9.23 15.48 0.64
C GLY A 16 9.31 14.07 1.23
N HIS A 17 10.22 13.82 2.21
CA HIS A 17 10.27 12.51 2.85
C HIS A 17 8.97 12.25 3.62
N PRO A 18 8.27 11.11 3.40
CA PRO A 18 6.95 10.88 3.96
C PRO A 18 6.96 10.42 5.43
N TRP A 19 8.12 10.17 6.03
CA TRP A 19 8.24 9.55 7.35
C TRP A 19 9.02 10.41 8.34
N ILE A 20 8.50 10.49 9.57
CA ILE A 20 9.19 11.11 10.70
C ILE A 20 9.28 10.07 11.82
N PHE A 21 10.51 9.77 12.22
CA PHE A 21 10.79 8.84 13.32
C PHE A 21 10.65 9.56 14.68
N SER A 22 10.31 8.81 15.72
CA SER A 22 10.09 9.33 17.07
C SER A 22 11.26 10.17 17.60
N GLY A 23 12.49 9.77 17.33
CA GLY A 23 13.71 10.51 17.74
C GLY A 23 13.92 11.86 17.02
N ALA A 24 13.08 12.21 16.04
CA ALA A 24 13.10 13.52 15.39
C ALA A 24 12.09 14.51 15.98
N ILE A 25 11.26 14.09 16.95
CA ILE A 25 10.18 14.87 17.55
C ILE A 25 10.63 15.39 18.92
N ALA A 26 10.43 16.68 19.17
CA ALA A 26 10.87 17.32 20.41
C ALA A 26 10.05 16.89 21.64
N ALA A 27 8.73 16.68 21.46
CA ALA A 27 7.83 16.18 22.49
C ALA A 27 6.77 15.29 21.84
N LEU A 28 6.60 14.09 22.37
CA LEU A 28 5.68 13.08 21.83
C LEU A 28 4.30 13.26 22.48
N PRO A 29 3.22 13.45 21.68
CA PRO A 29 1.86 13.43 22.19
C PRO A 29 1.43 12.01 22.62
N ASP A 30 0.42 11.93 23.50
CA ASP A 30 -0.11 10.64 23.98
C ASP A 30 -1.22 10.06 23.09
N ARG A 31 -1.72 10.83 22.11
CA ARG A 31 -2.86 10.44 21.29
C ARG A 31 -2.48 10.33 19.82
N ALA A 32 -2.97 9.26 19.16
CA ALA A 32 -2.90 9.13 17.72
C ALA A 32 -3.83 10.13 17.00
N GLY A 33 -3.51 10.46 15.75
CA GLY A 33 -4.38 11.26 14.89
C GLY A 33 -3.64 12.27 14.02
N ILE A 34 -4.42 13.11 13.34
CA ILE A 34 -3.90 14.17 12.47
C ILE A 34 -3.16 15.23 13.28
N ALA A 35 -1.95 15.53 12.85
CA ALA A 35 -1.09 16.55 13.46
C ALA A 35 -0.54 17.52 12.41
N ASP A 36 -0.54 18.80 12.76
CA ASP A 36 0.25 19.80 12.05
C ASP A 36 1.71 19.67 12.49
N VAL A 37 2.59 19.49 11.54
CA VAL A 37 4.03 19.27 11.75
C VAL A 37 4.78 20.57 11.56
N PHE A 38 5.53 20.98 12.57
CA PHE A 38 6.29 22.22 12.58
C PHE A 38 7.79 21.94 12.65
N SER A 39 8.59 22.77 11.99
CA SER A 39 10.03 22.83 12.23
C SER A 39 10.35 23.28 13.67
N SER A 40 11.61 23.17 14.10
CA SER A 40 12.07 23.72 15.38
C SER A 40 11.88 25.24 15.48
N GLY A 41 11.96 25.95 14.34
CA GLY A 41 11.71 27.39 14.23
C GLY A 41 10.24 27.79 14.19
N GLY A 42 9.29 26.84 14.21
CA GLY A 42 7.85 27.12 14.23
C GLY A 42 7.19 27.26 12.84
N GLU A 43 7.87 26.95 11.76
CA GLU A 43 7.30 26.94 10.41
C GLU A 43 6.49 25.66 10.17
N LEU A 44 5.29 25.79 9.59
CA LEU A 44 4.45 24.64 9.22
C LEU A 44 5.05 23.88 8.02
N LEU A 45 5.32 22.60 8.21
CA LEU A 45 5.88 21.72 7.19
C LEU A 45 4.83 20.85 6.48
N GLY A 46 3.61 20.81 7.00
CA GLY A 46 2.50 20.01 6.48
C GLY A 46 1.73 19.31 7.58
N GLN A 47 0.91 18.34 7.18
CA GLN A 47 0.16 17.49 8.12
C GLN A 47 0.56 16.04 7.98
N GLY A 48 0.53 15.31 9.08
CA GLY A 48 0.77 13.88 9.12
C GLY A 48 -0.15 13.16 10.09
N PHE A 49 -0.21 11.84 9.97
CA PHE A 49 -0.85 11.00 10.96
C PHE A 49 0.19 10.55 11.97
N TYR A 50 -0.01 10.92 13.22
CA TYR A 50 0.84 10.55 14.35
C TYR A 50 0.35 9.27 15.02
N THR A 51 1.28 8.36 15.29
CA THR A 51 1.06 7.11 16.02
C THR A 51 1.95 7.10 17.26
N PRO A 52 1.37 7.14 18.50
CA PRO A 52 2.15 7.07 19.72
C PRO A 52 2.87 5.73 19.84
N HIS A 53 4.04 5.72 20.49
CA HIS A 53 4.88 4.54 20.75
C HIS A 53 5.46 3.85 19.51
N ALA A 54 5.04 4.22 18.30
CA ALA A 54 5.63 3.70 17.07
C ALA A 54 7.00 4.35 16.82
N ARG A 55 7.98 3.54 16.37
CA ARG A 55 9.29 4.07 15.95
C ARG A 55 9.14 5.01 14.76
N LEU A 56 8.32 4.67 13.77
CA LEU A 56 7.86 5.54 12.70
C LEU A 56 6.64 6.30 13.21
N ALA A 57 6.88 7.45 13.83
CA ALA A 57 5.89 8.16 14.62
C ALA A 57 4.92 9.01 13.79
N VAL A 58 5.36 9.58 12.65
CA VAL A 58 4.47 10.35 11.77
C VAL A 58 4.63 9.89 10.33
N ARG A 59 3.49 9.67 9.68
CA ARG A 59 3.37 9.49 8.24
C ARG A 59 2.76 10.76 7.64
N MET A 60 3.52 11.46 6.81
CA MET A 60 3.07 12.71 6.21
C MET A 60 1.90 12.46 5.27
N LEU A 61 0.90 13.31 5.36
CA LEU A 61 -0.29 13.31 4.52
C LEU A 61 -0.29 14.47 3.53
N THR A 62 0.25 15.60 3.93
CA THR A 62 0.45 16.78 3.09
C THR A 62 1.80 17.39 3.39
N HIS A 63 2.34 18.13 2.43
CA HIS A 63 3.58 18.89 2.57
C HIS A 63 3.30 20.40 2.57
N MET A 64 4.35 21.19 2.79
CA MET A 64 4.28 22.64 2.81
C MET A 64 3.67 23.19 1.51
N GLY A 65 2.69 24.08 1.64
CA GLY A 65 1.98 24.67 0.49
C GLY A 65 0.81 23.85 -0.04
N GLU A 66 0.64 22.61 0.43
CA GLU A 66 -0.53 21.78 0.09
C GLU A 66 -1.75 22.10 0.97
N PRO A 67 -2.98 21.93 0.45
CA PRO A 67 -4.18 22.09 1.25
C PRO A 67 -4.23 21.07 2.39
N PRO A 68 -4.90 21.40 3.51
CA PRO A 68 -5.06 20.49 4.63
C PRO A 68 -5.73 19.16 4.23
N PHE A 69 -5.27 18.08 4.85
CA PHE A 69 -5.88 16.77 4.68
C PHE A 69 -7.32 16.77 5.21
N THR A 70 -8.21 16.19 4.43
CA THR A 70 -9.60 15.89 4.81
C THR A 70 -9.95 14.46 4.41
N PRO A 71 -10.96 13.82 5.03
CA PRO A 71 -11.42 12.50 4.61
C PRO A 71 -11.79 12.40 3.11
N LYS A 72 -12.30 13.47 2.51
CA LYS A 72 -12.58 13.55 1.07
C LYS A 72 -11.33 13.37 0.19
N THR A 73 -10.17 13.72 0.73
CA THR A 73 -8.87 13.54 0.04
C THR A 73 -8.56 12.06 -0.21
N ILE A 74 -9.10 11.14 0.59
CA ILE A 74 -8.88 9.69 0.46
C ILE A 74 -9.41 9.19 -0.87
N GLU A 75 -10.69 9.46 -1.16
CA GLU A 75 -11.33 9.03 -2.41
C GLU A 75 -10.61 9.60 -3.64
N ALA A 76 -10.26 10.89 -3.61
CA ALA A 76 -9.50 11.52 -4.70
C ALA A 76 -8.11 10.88 -4.91
N ARG A 77 -7.43 10.47 -3.83
CA ARG A 77 -6.13 9.77 -3.91
C ARG A 77 -6.28 8.36 -4.46
N ILE A 78 -7.30 7.63 -4.04
CA ILE A 78 -7.61 6.29 -4.57
C ILE A 78 -7.95 6.40 -6.07
N ALA A 79 -8.82 7.34 -6.47
CA ALA A 79 -9.16 7.56 -7.87
C ALA A 79 -7.92 7.84 -8.72
N ARG A 80 -7.03 8.72 -8.25
CA ARG A 80 -5.77 9.02 -8.93
C ARG A 80 -4.82 7.82 -8.99
N ALA A 81 -4.78 6.99 -7.95
CA ALA A 81 -3.99 5.76 -7.94
C ALA A 81 -4.49 4.75 -8.97
N ILE A 82 -5.82 4.61 -9.11
CA ILE A 82 -6.46 3.79 -10.14
C ILE A 82 -6.13 4.31 -11.54
N ASP A 83 -6.30 5.62 -11.77
CA ASP A 83 -6.06 6.25 -13.07
C ASP A 83 -4.62 6.04 -13.55
N ARG A 84 -3.62 6.18 -12.67
CA ARG A 84 -2.21 5.91 -12.99
C ARG A 84 -1.96 4.49 -13.49
N ARG A 85 -2.83 3.54 -13.15
CA ARG A 85 -2.68 2.10 -13.46
C ARG A 85 -3.68 1.60 -14.48
N HIS A 86 -4.51 2.50 -15.01
CA HIS A 86 -5.53 2.17 -16.00
C HIS A 86 -4.94 1.40 -17.20
N GLY A 87 -3.81 1.84 -17.74
CA GLY A 87 -3.14 1.18 -18.86
C GLY A 87 -2.44 -0.15 -18.54
N LEU A 88 -2.47 -0.60 -17.27
CA LEU A 88 -1.90 -1.90 -16.86
C LEU A 88 -2.92 -3.05 -16.87
N ILE A 89 -4.20 -2.74 -17.09
CA ILE A 89 -5.30 -3.71 -17.22
C ILE A 89 -5.72 -3.72 -18.68
N ASP A 90 -5.70 -4.89 -19.30
CA ASP A 90 -6.05 -5.13 -20.70
C ASP A 90 -6.63 -6.54 -20.89
N GLU A 91 -6.83 -6.99 -22.13
CA GLU A 91 -7.35 -8.31 -22.46
C GLU A 91 -6.46 -9.48 -22.01
N HIS A 92 -5.17 -9.21 -21.70
CA HIS A 92 -4.20 -10.19 -21.22
C HIS A 92 -3.88 -10.07 -19.73
N ASN A 93 -4.37 -9.01 -19.07
CA ASN A 93 -4.03 -8.67 -17.69
C ASN A 93 -5.23 -8.10 -16.96
N ASP A 94 -5.81 -8.85 -16.03
CA ASP A 94 -6.95 -8.43 -15.21
C ASP A 94 -6.56 -8.04 -13.78
N SER A 95 -5.28 -8.15 -13.44
CA SER A 95 -4.79 -8.02 -12.07
C SER A 95 -3.61 -7.06 -11.98
N VAL A 96 -3.67 -6.16 -10.98
CA VAL A 96 -2.67 -5.10 -10.79
C VAL A 96 -2.66 -4.60 -9.33
N ARG A 97 -1.52 -4.11 -8.86
CA ARG A 97 -1.48 -3.30 -7.62
C ARG A 97 -2.09 -1.93 -7.90
N LEU A 98 -3.28 -1.67 -7.32
CA LEU A 98 -4.01 -0.41 -7.50
C LEU A 98 -3.52 0.70 -6.58
N VAL A 99 -3.15 0.37 -5.33
CA VAL A 99 -2.66 1.35 -4.35
C VAL A 99 -1.38 0.83 -3.72
N PHE A 100 -0.38 1.69 -3.61
CA PHE A 100 0.91 1.35 -3.01
C PHE A 100 1.35 2.40 -1.97
N ALA A 101 0.66 2.40 -0.86
CA ALA A 101 1.01 3.13 0.36
C ALA A 101 1.43 4.60 0.12
N GLU A 102 2.59 5.00 0.62
CA GLU A 102 3.11 6.37 0.51
C GLU A 102 3.34 6.82 -0.94
N SER A 103 3.58 5.90 -1.86
CA SER A 103 3.73 6.22 -3.31
C SER A 103 2.44 6.80 -3.92
N ASP A 104 1.29 6.50 -3.31
CA ASP A 104 -0.01 7.02 -3.69
C ASP A 104 -0.59 7.98 -2.64
N PHE A 105 0.24 8.45 -1.71
CA PHE A 105 -0.14 9.35 -0.62
C PHE A 105 -1.23 8.79 0.32
N LEU A 106 -1.30 7.45 0.43
CA LEU A 106 -2.20 6.69 1.29
C LEU A 106 -1.40 5.81 2.25
N PRO A 107 -0.77 6.40 3.28
CA PRO A 107 0.22 5.72 4.11
C PRO A 107 -0.24 4.37 4.65
N GLY A 108 0.54 3.32 4.36
CA GLY A 108 0.29 1.97 4.84
C GLY A 108 -0.91 1.24 4.23
N LEU A 109 -1.60 1.84 3.24
CA LEU A 109 -2.64 1.17 2.46
C LEU A 109 -2.04 0.50 1.23
N VAL A 110 -2.21 -0.80 1.10
CA VAL A 110 -1.89 -1.53 -0.14
C VAL A 110 -3.16 -2.20 -0.65
N VAL A 111 -3.46 -2.02 -1.93
CA VAL A 111 -4.61 -2.65 -2.57
C VAL A 111 -4.17 -3.32 -3.87
N ASP A 112 -4.37 -4.62 -3.95
CA ASP A 112 -4.18 -5.39 -5.18
C ASP A 112 -5.55 -5.80 -5.73
N LYS A 113 -5.78 -5.49 -6.99
CA LYS A 113 -6.90 -6.04 -7.77
C LYS A 113 -6.46 -7.38 -8.33
N LEU A 114 -7.25 -8.41 -8.04
CA LEU A 114 -7.08 -9.79 -8.50
C LEU A 114 -8.38 -10.20 -9.18
N ALA A 115 -8.45 -10.05 -10.48
CA ALA A 115 -9.68 -10.15 -11.28
C ALA A 115 -10.81 -9.26 -10.71
N SER A 116 -11.91 -9.83 -10.21
CA SER A 116 -13.03 -9.11 -9.59
C SER A 116 -12.88 -8.90 -8.07
N THR A 117 -11.83 -9.42 -7.46
CA THR A 117 -11.58 -9.37 -6.01
C THR A 117 -10.51 -8.32 -5.69
N LEU A 118 -10.69 -7.57 -4.61
CA LEU A 118 -9.63 -6.73 -4.03
C LEU A 118 -9.03 -7.40 -2.79
N SER A 119 -7.71 -7.46 -2.77
CA SER A 119 -6.91 -7.76 -1.57
C SER A 119 -6.45 -6.44 -0.97
N ALA A 120 -6.96 -6.06 0.20
CA ALA A 120 -6.64 -4.79 0.84
C ALA A 120 -5.84 -5.02 2.12
N GLN A 121 -4.77 -4.24 2.32
CA GLN A 121 -3.94 -4.26 3.52
C GLN A 121 -3.99 -2.91 4.21
N PHE A 122 -4.39 -2.90 5.48
CA PHE A 122 -4.43 -1.73 6.35
C PHE A 122 -3.29 -1.83 7.37
N ASN A 123 -2.08 -1.53 6.91
CA ASN A 123 -0.83 -1.81 7.63
C ASN A 123 -0.32 -0.66 8.48
N SER A 124 -1.08 0.43 8.62
CA SER A 124 -0.72 1.58 9.46
C SER A 124 -1.90 2.06 10.29
N ALA A 125 -1.62 2.79 11.35
CA ALA A 125 -2.65 3.42 12.19
C ALA A 125 -3.52 4.40 11.39
N PHE A 126 -2.95 5.09 10.38
CA PHE A 126 -3.72 5.91 9.45
C PHE A 126 -4.71 5.06 8.63
N ALA A 127 -4.23 4.02 7.97
CA ALA A 127 -5.09 3.17 7.13
C ALA A 127 -6.21 2.52 7.95
N GLU A 128 -5.90 2.09 9.19
CA GLU A 128 -6.89 1.54 10.11
C GLU A 128 -7.93 2.58 10.56
N ALA A 129 -7.49 3.78 10.95
CA ALA A 129 -8.38 4.85 11.39
C ALA A 129 -9.36 5.32 10.29
N TYR A 130 -8.97 5.16 9.03
CA TYR A 130 -9.78 5.52 7.86
C TYR A 130 -10.25 4.30 7.07
N ARG A 131 -10.33 3.12 7.71
CA ARG A 131 -10.76 1.87 7.08
C ARG A 131 -12.12 2.00 6.38
N GLU A 132 -13.12 2.55 7.06
CA GLU A 132 -14.47 2.70 6.51
C GLU A 132 -14.51 3.62 5.28
N PRO A 133 -13.99 4.86 5.32
CA PRO A 133 -13.92 5.72 4.13
C PRO A 133 -13.12 5.09 2.98
N ILE A 134 -12.01 4.39 3.28
CA ILE A 134 -11.21 3.71 2.26
C ILE A 134 -12.02 2.60 1.60
N THR A 135 -12.67 1.74 2.40
CA THR A 135 -13.48 0.63 1.88
C THR A 135 -14.66 1.14 1.05
N ALA A 136 -15.35 2.19 1.50
CA ALA A 136 -16.42 2.82 0.75
C ALA A 136 -15.94 3.40 -0.59
N ALA A 137 -14.79 4.08 -0.61
CA ALA A 137 -14.20 4.61 -1.83
C ALA A 137 -13.80 3.51 -2.82
N LEU A 138 -13.20 2.41 -2.33
CA LEU A 138 -12.87 1.25 -3.16
C LEU A 138 -14.12 0.60 -3.75
N GLN A 139 -15.19 0.47 -2.95
CA GLN A 139 -16.46 -0.07 -3.41
C GLN A 139 -17.09 0.82 -4.50
N ASN A 140 -17.11 2.13 -4.30
CA ASN A 140 -17.71 3.08 -5.23
C ASN A 140 -16.94 3.19 -6.56
N LEU A 141 -15.60 3.21 -6.50
CA LEU A 141 -14.75 3.47 -7.67
C LEU A 141 -14.49 2.22 -8.51
N ILE A 142 -14.50 1.01 -7.91
CA ILE A 142 -14.09 -0.23 -8.59
C ILE A 142 -15.26 -1.20 -8.71
N ASN A 143 -16.24 -1.14 -7.80
CA ASN A 143 -17.35 -2.07 -7.67
C ASN A 143 -16.90 -3.56 -7.68
N PRO A 144 -15.97 -3.96 -6.80
CA PRO A 144 -15.47 -5.33 -6.75
C PRO A 144 -16.53 -6.28 -6.21
N GLU A 145 -16.47 -7.55 -6.58
CA GLU A 145 -17.33 -8.58 -5.99
C GLU A 145 -17.03 -8.78 -4.51
N ARG A 146 -15.74 -8.66 -4.12
CA ARG A 146 -15.29 -8.84 -2.73
C ARG A 146 -14.09 -7.96 -2.42
N ILE A 147 -14.00 -7.52 -1.16
CA ILE A 147 -12.81 -6.89 -0.57
C ILE A 147 -12.35 -7.79 0.58
N ILE A 148 -11.15 -8.35 0.48
CA ILE A 148 -10.57 -9.26 1.46
C ILE A 148 -9.46 -8.53 2.21
N ASP A 149 -9.53 -8.51 3.54
CA ASP A 149 -8.47 -7.95 4.39
C ASP A 149 -7.31 -8.96 4.49
N THR A 150 -6.18 -8.58 3.90
CA THR A 150 -4.93 -9.35 3.91
C THR A 150 -3.82 -8.62 4.66
N SER A 151 -4.17 -7.73 5.58
CA SER A 151 -3.22 -6.91 6.35
C SER A 151 -2.11 -7.75 6.99
N ASP A 152 -0.91 -7.19 7.04
CA ASP A 152 0.25 -7.84 7.64
C ASP A 152 0.27 -7.60 9.15
N ASN A 153 0.13 -8.69 9.92
CA ASN A 153 0.10 -8.60 11.38
C ASN A 153 1.41 -8.11 11.99
N GLU A 154 2.55 -8.35 11.36
CA GLU A 154 3.84 -7.83 11.82
C GLU A 154 3.91 -6.30 11.60
N ALA A 155 3.50 -5.82 10.42
CA ALA A 155 3.42 -4.40 10.14
C ALA A 155 2.44 -3.70 11.10
N ARG A 156 1.28 -4.29 11.34
CA ARG A 156 0.27 -3.79 12.28
C ARG A 156 0.80 -3.73 13.71
N ASN A 157 1.49 -4.76 14.16
CA ASN A 157 2.10 -4.79 15.50
C ASN A 157 3.14 -3.66 15.71
N ARG A 158 3.93 -3.32 14.68
CA ARG A 158 4.87 -2.18 14.72
C ARG A 158 4.18 -0.83 14.88
N GLU A 159 2.91 -0.74 14.51
CA GLU A 159 2.05 0.45 14.64
C GLU A 159 1.19 0.42 15.92
N GLY A 160 1.34 -0.62 16.76
CA GLY A 160 0.52 -0.82 17.96
C GLY A 160 -0.92 -1.23 17.68
N LEU A 161 -1.21 -1.73 16.48
CA LEU A 161 -2.53 -2.17 16.07
C LEU A 161 -2.77 -3.64 16.46
N PRO A 162 -4.00 -4.02 16.80
CA PRO A 162 -4.34 -5.42 17.05
C PRO A 162 -4.15 -6.27 15.79
N ALA A 163 -3.72 -7.51 15.99
CA ALA A 163 -3.66 -8.49 14.92
C ALA A 163 -5.07 -8.76 14.35
N ILE A 164 -5.15 -8.89 13.04
CA ILE A 164 -6.38 -9.39 12.40
C ILE A 164 -6.41 -10.90 12.42
N ARG A 165 -7.61 -11.45 12.63
CA ARG A 165 -7.84 -12.88 12.47
C ARG A 165 -7.96 -13.19 10.99
N ARG A 166 -6.91 -13.76 10.39
CA ARG A 166 -7.00 -14.27 9.02
C ARG A 166 -8.01 -15.41 8.97
N MET A 167 -8.89 -15.36 7.99
CA MET A 167 -9.77 -16.51 7.73
C MET A 167 -8.89 -17.68 7.27
N ASN A 168 -9.05 -18.85 7.89
CA ASN A 168 -8.27 -20.05 7.54
C ASN A 168 -8.65 -20.65 6.18
N ASN A 169 -9.64 -20.07 5.50
CA ASN A 169 -10.05 -20.54 4.18
C ASN A 169 -9.10 -19.94 3.15
N ARG A 170 -8.40 -20.81 2.42
CA ARG A 170 -7.72 -20.43 1.18
C ARG A 170 -8.79 -19.96 0.21
N GLU A 171 -8.91 -18.65 0.06
CA GLU A 171 -9.70 -18.10 -1.02
C GLU A 171 -8.81 -18.05 -2.26
N GLU A 172 -9.17 -18.81 -3.27
CA GLU A 172 -8.50 -18.80 -4.55
C GLU A 172 -9.32 -17.95 -5.52
N CYS A 173 -8.63 -17.14 -6.32
CA CYS A 173 -9.22 -16.50 -7.48
C CYS A 173 -8.39 -16.81 -8.71
N LEU A 174 -9.08 -16.99 -9.84
CA LEU A 174 -8.42 -17.09 -11.13
C LEU A 174 -8.09 -15.69 -11.64
N ILE A 175 -6.83 -15.46 -11.92
CA ILE A 175 -6.31 -14.20 -12.47
C ILE A 175 -5.68 -14.46 -13.84
N GLN A 176 -5.59 -13.41 -14.64
CA GLN A 176 -4.86 -13.42 -15.90
C GLN A 176 -3.67 -12.45 -15.86
N SER A 177 -2.48 -12.93 -16.24
CA SER A 177 -1.26 -12.14 -16.30
C SER A 177 -0.41 -12.56 -17.49
N GLY A 178 -0.22 -11.64 -18.45
CA GLY A 178 0.47 -11.94 -19.72
C GLY A 178 -0.25 -12.99 -20.57
N GLY A 179 -1.59 -13.01 -20.54
CA GLY A 179 -2.40 -14.00 -21.26
C GLY A 179 -2.48 -15.38 -20.60
N ILE A 180 -1.72 -15.60 -19.50
CA ILE A 180 -1.68 -16.90 -18.79
C ILE A 180 -2.61 -16.82 -17.56
N ARG A 181 -3.37 -17.88 -17.30
CA ARG A 181 -4.25 -17.99 -16.13
C ARG A 181 -3.52 -18.61 -14.96
N PHE A 182 -3.68 -18.00 -13.77
CA PHE A 182 -3.11 -18.47 -12.52
C PHE A 182 -4.17 -18.57 -11.44
N ALA A 183 -4.06 -19.57 -10.56
CA ALA A 183 -4.80 -19.58 -9.30
C ALA A 183 -4.00 -18.78 -8.26
N ALA A 184 -4.53 -17.63 -7.84
CA ALA A 184 -3.95 -16.81 -6.80
C ALA A 184 -4.60 -17.14 -5.45
N ALA A 185 -3.79 -17.53 -4.46
CA ALA A 185 -4.25 -17.89 -3.11
C ALA A 185 -4.25 -16.65 -2.21
N ILE A 186 -5.40 -16.00 -2.05
CA ILE A 186 -5.53 -14.77 -1.28
C ILE A 186 -5.46 -15.07 0.22
N GLY A 187 -4.67 -14.28 0.95
CA GLY A 187 -4.58 -14.34 2.43
C GLY A 187 -3.72 -15.47 3.00
N SER A 188 -3.36 -16.49 2.23
CA SER A 188 -2.52 -17.61 2.68
C SER A 188 -1.18 -17.72 1.96
N GLY A 189 -1.00 -17.01 0.84
CA GLY A 189 0.23 -16.99 0.05
C GLY A 189 1.24 -15.94 0.50
N GLN A 190 2.42 -15.98 -0.12
CA GLN A 190 3.38 -14.86 0.00
C GLN A 190 2.78 -13.60 -0.63
N LYS A 191 3.10 -12.44 -0.08
CA LYS A 191 2.50 -11.14 -0.46
C LYS A 191 0.97 -11.22 -0.35
N THR A 192 0.26 -10.75 -1.37
CA THR A 192 -1.21 -10.74 -1.48
C THR A 192 -1.79 -11.96 -2.19
N GLY A 193 -0.94 -12.97 -2.51
CA GLY A 193 -1.35 -14.21 -3.17
C GLY A 193 -0.70 -14.45 -4.54
N PHE A 194 -0.14 -13.41 -5.18
CA PHE A 194 0.56 -13.50 -6.46
C PHE A 194 1.60 -12.39 -6.61
N TYR A 195 2.66 -12.66 -7.38
CA TYR A 195 3.72 -11.67 -7.67
C TYR A 195 3.36 -10.86 -8.92
N LEU A 196 2.51 -9.84 -8.75
CA LEU A 196 2.05 -8.96 -9.82
C LEU A 196 3.19 -8.12 -10.42
N ASP A 197 4.20 -7.77 -9.61
CA ASP A 197 5.37 -6.98 -9.98
C ASP A 197 6.34 -7.71 -10.93
N GLN A 198 6.20 -9.03 -11.11
CA GLN A 198 7.09 -9.83 -11.95
C GLN A 198 6.58 -9.99 -13.40
N ARG A 199 5.48 -9.36 -13.78
CA ARG A 199 4.87 -9.51 -15.11
C ARG A 199 5.85 -9.16 -16.24
N GLU A 200 6.48 -8.01 -16.17
CA GLU A 200 7.44 -7.55 -17.18
C GLU A 200 8.69 -8.41 -17.20
N ASN A 201 9.20 -8.81 -16.04
CA ASN A 201 10.35 -9.71 -15.94
C ASN A 201 10.07 -11.08 -16.57
N ARG A 202 8.85 -11.61 -16.38
CA ARG A 202 8.44 -12.87 -17.05
C ARG A 202 8.47 -12.73 -18.57
N ALA A 203 7.92 -11.65 -19.11
CA ALA A 203 7.91 -11.38 -20.55
C ALA A 203 9.34 -11.24 -21.12
N ILE A 204 10.23 -10.54 -20.40
CA ILE A 204 11.64 -10.38 -20.80
C ILE A 204 12.35 -11.74 -20.83
N VAL A 205 12.20 -12.53 -19.75
CA VAL A 205 12.86 -13.87 -19.67
C VAL A 205 12.33 -14.80 -20.75
N ALA A 206 11.02 -14.81 -21.00
CA ALA A 206 10.42 -15.61 -22.07
C ALA A 206 11.06 -15.33 -23.45
N GLY A 207 11.40 -14.07 -23.73
CA GLY A 207 12.07 -13.68 -24.96
C GLY A 207 13.45 -14.33 -25.18
N PHE A 208 14.11 -14.81 -24.12
CA PHE A 208 15.42 -15.49 -24.20
C PHE A 208 15.32 -17.01 -24.28
N THR A 209 14.13 -17.61 -24.15
CA THR A 209 13.96 -19.06 -23.92
C THR A 209 13.45 -19.83 -25.12
N ASN A 210 13.16 -19.17 -26.24
CA ASN A 210 12.62 -19.81 -27.45
C ASN A 210 13.53 -20.96 -27.93
N GLY A 211 12.96 -22.16 -28.00
CA GLY A 211 13.67 -23.37 -28.40
C GLY A 211 14.71 -23.91 -27.40
N LYS A 212 14.71 -23.38 -26.15
CA LYS A 212 15.66 -23.78 -25.10
C LYS A 212 15.00 -24.64 -24.03
N ARG A 213 15.84 -25.39 -23.31
CA ARG A 213 15.44 -26.07 -22.07
C ARG A 213 15.60 -25.10 -20.90
N VAL A 214 14.53 -24.92 -20.12
CA VAL A 214 14.49 -24.00 -18.98
C VAL A 214 14.36 -24.80 -17.70
N LEU A 215 15.13 -24.43 -16.69
CA LEU A 215 14.98 -24.88 -15.30
C LEU A 215 14.52 -23.70 -14.46
N ASP A 216 13.30 -23.78 -13.91
CA ASP A 216 12.77 -22.81 -12.95
C ASP A 216 12.90 -23.37 -11.52
N ALA A 217 14.00 -23.05 -10.86
CA ALA A 217 14.23 -23.44 -9.46
C ALA A 217 13.51 -22.48 -8.52
N PHE A 218 12.79 -23.01 -7.51
CA PHE A 218 11.93 -22.26 -6.59
C PHE A 218 10.76 -21.54 -7.27
N CYS A 219 10.13 -22.23 -8.21
CA CYS A 219 9.16 -21.70 -9.17
C CYS A 219 7.89 -21.04 -8.56
N TYR A 220 7.60 -21.26 -7.27
CA TYR A 220 6.40 -20.76 -6.57
C TYR A 220 5.11 -21.12 -7.34
N SER A 221 4.46 -20.15 -8.02
CA SER A 221 3.28 -20.37 -8.87
C SER A 221 3.62 -20.80 -10.30
N GLY A 222 4.88 -21.05 -10.61
CA GLY A 222 5.33 -21.43 -11.96
C GLY A 222 5.26 -20.29 -12.98
N GLY A 223 5.17 -19.04 -12.53
CA GLY A 223 4.92 -17.90 -13.42
C GLY A 223 6.00 -17.69 -14.48
N PHE A 224 7.27 -17.96 -14.19
CA PHE A 224 8.36 -17.91 -15.17
C PHE A 224 8.33 -19.13 -16.09
N SER A 225 8.13 -20.34 -15.55
CA SER A 225 8.04 -21.58 -16.35
C SER A 225 6.93 -21.52 -17.38
N LEU A 226 5.76 -20.99 -17.00
CA LEU A 226 4.60 -20.88 -17.88
C LEU A 226 4.77 -19.80 -18.95
N ALA A 227 5.59 -18.78 -18.69
CA ALA A 227 5.88 -17.72 -19.65
C ALA A 227 6.96 -18.15 -20.67
N CYS A 228 7.85 -19.06 -20.31
CA CYS A 228 8.92 -19.59 -21.16
C CYS A 228 8.46 -20.73 -22.05
#